data_7f839c7e31e1736ba7679dd5130d9f61
#
_entry.id   7f839c7e31e1736ba7679dd5130d9f61
#
_cell.length_a   1.000
_cell.length_b   1.000
_cell.length_c   1.000
_cell.angle_alpha   90.00
_cell.angle_beta   90.00
_cell.angle_gamma   90.00
#
_symmetry.space_group_name_H-M   'P 1'
#
loop_
_entity.id
_entity.type
_entity.pdbx_description
1 polymer ?
#
loop_
_entity_poly.entity_id
_entity_poly.type
_entity_poly.pdbx_seq_one_letter_code
_entity_poly.pdbx_strand_id
1 'polypeptide(L)'
;SRLSERQGWKIEMVNTKTSEPSGLKEVVVKINGQGVFKFLKFESGVHRVQRVPETESQGRIHTSTVTVAILPEVDEVQDVEIDKSDLRVDTYRASGAGGQHVNKTDSAVRLTHIPTGVVVECQDLPSQHKNKAKAMALLLAKLKQNEIDEQQSSIASERKILVGTGDR
;
A
#
# COMPACT_ATOMS: atom_id res chain seq x y z
N SER A 1 5.23 23.64 -9.07
CA SER A 1 5.98 24.66 -8.33
C SER A 1 7.00 25.34 -9.27
N ARG A 2 7.40 26.55 -8.94
CA ARG A 2 8.38 27.30 -9.76
C ARG A 2 9.71 26.56 -9.96
N LEU A 3 10.14 25.76 -8.97
CA LEU A 3 11.34 24.93 -9.10
C LEU A 3 11.16 23.84 -10.16
N SER A 4 10.04 23.14 -10.13
CA SER A 4 9.76 22.06 -11.09
C SER A 4 9.66 22.57 -12.52
N GLU A 5 9.08 23.76 -12.72
CA GLU A 5 9.04 24.43 -14.02
C GLU A 5 10.45 24.76 -14.54
N ARG A 6 11.34 25.29 -13.67
CA ARG A 6 12.73 25.60 -14.03
C ARG A 6 13.56 24.36 -14.39
N GLN A 7 13.25 23.23 -13.72
CA GLN A 7 13.96 21.95 -13.93
C GLN A 7 13.31 21.09 -15.03
N GLY A 8 12.17 21.54 -15.60
CA GLY A 8 11.42 20.77 -16.59
C GLY A 8 10.73 19.51 -16.02
N TRP A 9 10.49 19.48 -14.70
CA TRP A 9 9.82 18.34 -14.06
C TRP A 9 8.31 18.47 -14.21
N LYS A 10 7.65 17.34 -14.44
CA LYS A 10 6.18 17.25 -14.48
C LYS A 10 5.63 17.02 -13.07
N ILE A 11 4.62 17.82 -12.69
CA ILE A 11 3.92 17.67 -11.42
C ILE A 11 2.51 17.17 -11.71
N GLU A 12 2.11 16.16 -10.98
CA GLU A 12 0.77 15.60 -10.95
C GLU A 12 0.21 15.66 -9.54
N MET A 13 -0.98 16.21 -9.40
CA MET A 13 -1.69 16.27 -8.11
C MET A 13 -2.41 14.95 -7.89
N VAL A 14 -1.95 14.18 -6.89
CA VAL A 14 -2.53 12.86 -6.57
C VAL A 14 -3.71 13.02 -5.62
N ASN A 15 -3.53 13.81 -4.55
CA ASN A 15 -4.57 14.02 -3.55
C ASN A 15 -4.43 15.39 -2.89
N THR A 16 -5.57 15.99 -2.55
CA THR A 16 -5.61 17.29 -1.87
C THR A 16 -6.72 17.27 -0.83
N LYS A 17 -6.37 17.52 0.42
CA LYS A 17 -7.35 17.75 1.49
C LYS A 17 -7.36 19.24 1.83
N THR A 18 -8.51 19.85 1.67
CA THR A 18 -8.73 21.25 2.02
C THR A 18 -9.18 21.40 3.47
N SER A 19 -8.89 22.55 4.05
CA SER A 19 -9.43 22.97 5.34
C SER A 19 -10.27 24.22 5.14
N GLU A 20 -11.42 24.30 5.78
CA GLU A 20 -12.27 25.49 5.75
C GLU A 20 -11.68 26.62 6.62
N PRO A 21 -11.87 27.92 6.21
CA PRO A 21 -12.59 28.42 5.04
C PRO A 21 -11.78 28.52 3.75
N SER A 22 -10.47 28.44 3.77
CA SER A 22 -9.62 28.42 2.56
C SER A 22 -8.19 28.05 2.93
N GLY A 23 -7.87 26.77 2.93
CA GLY A 23 -6.51 26.30 3.20
C GLY A 23 -6.29 24.86 2.71
N LEU A 24 -5.04 24.48 2.64
CA LEU A 24 -4.63 23.11 2.32
C LEU A 24 -4.16 22.44 3.61
N LYS A 25 -4.82 21.35 4.00
CA LYS A 25 -4.43 20.54 5.16
C LYS A 25 -3.37 19.52 4.80
N GLU A 26 -3.53 18.89 3.65
CA GLU A 26 -2.61 17.89 3.13
C GLU A 26 -2.63 17.93 1.60
N VAL A 27 -1.46 17.85 1.00
CA VAL A 27 -1.30 17.78 -0.47
C VAL A 27 -0.32 16.66 -0.78
N VAL A 28 -0.73 15.74 -1.64
CA VAL A 28 0.14 14.69 -2.18
C VAL A 28 0.35 14.97 -3.65
N VAL A 29 1.61 15.11 -4.04
CA VAL A 29 2.01 15.37 -5.41
C VAL A 29 3.01 14.34 -5.89
N LYS A 30 2.85 13.90 -7.12
CA LYS A 30 3.83 13.10 -7.85
C LYS A 30 4.65 14.01 -8.73
N ILE A 31 5.97 13.91 -8.65
CA ILE A 31 6.90 14.72 -9.43
C ILE A 31 7.75 13.80 -10.29
N ASN A 32 7.58 13.88 -11.60
CA ASN A 32 8.28 13.07 -12.57
C ASN A 32 9.35 13.89 -13.27
N GLY A 33 10.58 13.39 -13.30
CA GLY A 33 11.70 14.03 -13.96
C GLY A 33 13.04 13.41 -13.62
N GLN A 34 14.06 13.75 -14.36
CA GLN A 34 15.40 13.22 -14.15
C GLN A 34 16.00 13.76 -12.85
N GLY A 35 16.42 12.86 -11.96
CA GLY A 35 17.12 13.23 -10.73
C GLY A 35 16.27 13.89 -9.65
N VAL A 36 14.94 13.91 -9.77
CA VAL A 36 14.00 14.54 -8.81
C VAL A 36 14.31 14.13 -7.38
N PHE A 37 14.37 12.84 -7.10
CA PHE A 37 14.61 12.33 -5.75
C PHE A 37 15.98 12.76 -5.20
N LYS A 38 17.01 12.80 -6.03
CA LYS A 38 18.35 13.26 -5.63
C LYS A 38 18.34 14.69 -5.08
N PHE A 39 17.52 15.56 -5.68
CA PHE A 39 17.38 16.96 -5.25
C PHE A 39 16.43 17.12 -4.07
N LEU A 40 15.28 16.44 -4.10
CA LEU A 40 14.21 16.70 -3.15
C LEU A 40 14.31 15.88 -1.86
N LYS A 41 15.05 14.78 -1.80
CA LYS A 41 15.14 13.92 -0.61
C LYS A 41 15.54 14.67 0.66
N PHE A 42 16.31 15.75 0.55
CA PHE A 42 16.74 16.56 1.69
C PHE A 42 15.70 17.56 2.17
N GLU A 43 14.60 17.74 1.43
CA GLU A 43 13.48 18.59 1.83
C GLU A 43 12.52 17.88 2.82
N SER A 44 12.75 16.58 3.07
CA SER A 44 11.97 15.85 4.07
C SER A 44 12.24 16.39 5.47
N GLY A 45 11.16 16.60 6.24
CA GLY A 45 11.24 17.07 7.60
C GLY A 45 10.23 18.18 7.91
N VAL A 46 10.49 18.93 8.97
CA VAL A 46 9.63 20.01 9.45
C VAL A 46 10.14 21.36 8.95
N HIS A 47 9.34 22.03 8.14
CA HIS A 47 9.62 23.37 7.64
C HIS A 47 8.88 24.40 8.48
N ARG A 48 9.59 25.40 8.95
CA ARG A 48 9.06 26.51 9.72
C ARG A 48 8.77 27.72 8.82
N VAL A 49 7.54 28.17 8.83
CA VAL A 49 7.08 29.33 8.05
C VAL A 49 6.72 30.48 8.97
N GLN A 50 7.30 31.63 8.75
CA GLN A 50 6.97 32.88 9.45
C GLN A 50 6.37 33.86 8.44
N ARG A 51 5.12 34.26 8.68
CA ARG A 51 4.40 35.21 7.81
C ARG A 51 3.36 35.97 8.61
N VAL A 52 2.93 37.09 8.09
CA VAL A 52 1.72 37.78 8.53
C VAL A 52 0.54 37.19 7.76
N PRO A 53 -0.41 36.48 8.41
CA PRO A 53 -1.59 35.96 7.74
C PRO A 53 -2.49 37.07 7.21
N GLU A 54 -3.26 36.82 6.16
CA GLU A 54 -4.25 37.77 5.63
C GLU A 54 -5.35 38.12 6.65
N THR A 55 -5.60 37.20 7.60
CA THR A 55 -6.58 37.38 8.69
C THR A 55 -6.05 38.19 9.89
N GLU A 56 -4.75 38.56 9.86
CA GLU A 56 -4.11 39.29 10.95
C GLU A 56 -4.21 40.80 10.71
N SER A 57 -5.00 41.47 11.52
CA SER A 57 -5.26 42.92 11.38
C SER A 57 -4.19 43.83 11.99
N GLN A 58 -3.35 43.30 12.91
CA GLN A 58 -2.34 44.09 13.63
C GLN A 58 -0.91 43.90 13.09
N GLY A 59 -0.76 43.20 11.95
CA GLY A 59 0.55 42.98 11.34
C GLY A 59 1.49 42.07 12.11
N ARG A 60 1.00 41.26 13.04
CA ARG A 60 1.83 40.35 13.84
C ARG A 60 2.30 39.16 12.97
N ILE A 61 3.56 38.80 13.16
CA ILE A 61 4.14 37.62 12.50
C ILE A 61 3.69 36.37 13.24
N HIS A 62 3.04 35.46 12.52
CA HIS A 62 2.68 34.14 13.02
C HIS A 62 3.68 33.10 12.51
N THR A 63 4.00 32.14 13.36
CA THR A 63 4.83 30.99 13.02
C THR A 63 3.93 29.78 12.80
N SER A 64 4.06 29.15 11.65
CA SER A 64 3.42 27.87 11.35
C SER A 64 4.46 26.84 10.92
N THR A 65 4.13 25.58 11.07
CA THR A 65 4.99 24.45 10.66
C THR A 65 4.28 23.65 9.57
N VAL A 66 5.06 23.20 8.60
CA VAL A 66 4.62 22.29 7.54
C VAL A 66 5.57 21.10 7.54
N THR A 67 5.02 19.90 7.59
CA THR A 67 5.80 18.66 7.46
C THR A 67 5.83 18.22 6.01
N VAL A 68 7.01 17.88 5.52
CA VAL A 68 7.24 17.40 4.15
C VAL A 68 7.83 15.99 4.22
N ALA A 69 7.26 15.07 3.48
CA ALA A 69 7.80 13.72 3.30
C ALA A 69 8.05 13.49 1.82
N ILE A 70 9.29 13.20 1.47
CA ILE A 70 9.71 12.84 0.10
C ILE A 70 9.99 11.34 0.09
N LEU A 71 9.19 10.63 -0.67
CA LEU A 71 9.29 9.18 -0.82
C LEU A 71 9.56 8.86 -2.29
N PRO A 72 10.40 7.88 -2.60
CA PRO A 72 10.51 7.37 -3.96
C PRO A 72 9.17 6.70 -4.33
N GLU A 73 8.81 6.78 -5.60
CA GLU A 73 7.72 5.96 -6.11
C GLU A 73 8.18 4.50 -6.13
N VAL A 74 7.38 3.63 -5.56
CA VAL A 74 7.65 2.20 -5.57
C VAL A 74 6.93 1.59 -6.75
N ASP A 75 7.59 0.71 -7.46
CA ASP A 75 6.99 -0.03 -8.57
C ASP A 75 5.79 -0.85 -8.07
N GLU A 76 4.79 -0.99 -8.93
CA GLU A 76 3.65 -1.85 -8.64
C GLU A 76 4.14 -3.28 -8.37
N VAL A 77 3.53 -3.90 -7.36
CA VAL A 77 3.80 -5.31 -7.04
C VAL A 77 3.51 -6.16 -8.27
N GLN A 78 4.54 -6.78 -8.80
CA GLN A 78 4.42 -7.67 -9.96
C GLN A 78 3.55 -8.89 -9.61
N ASP A 79 3.05 -9.56 -10.63
CA ASP A 79 2.27 -10.78 -10.38
C ASP A 79 3.16 -11.85 -9.75
N VAL A 80 2.68 -12.39 -8.64
CA VAL A 80 3.38 -13.43 -7.87
C VAL A 80 3.34 -14.73 -8.66
N GLU A 81 4.50 -15.22 -9.05
CA GLU A 81 4.61 -16.58 -9.61
C GLU A 81 4.86 -17.57 -8.48
N ILE A 82 4.02 -18.60 -8.41
CA ILE A 82 4.17 -19.67 -7.41
C ILE A 82 4.85 -20.87 -8.06
N ASP A 83 6.00 -21.27 -7.51
CA ASP A 83 6.60 -22.54 -7.89
C ASP A 83 5.79 -23.70 -7.29
N LYS A 84 5.56 -24.73 -8.10
CA LYS A 84 4.83 -25.94 -7.66
C LYS A 84 5.57 -26.70 -6.57
N SER A 85 6.89 -26.57 -6.48
CA SER A 85 7.71 -27.18 -5.43
C SER A 85 7.47 -26.57 -4.06
N ASP A 86 7.04 -25.30 -4.02
CA ASP A 86 6.76 -24.57 -2.78
C ASP A 86 5.35 -24.78 -2.27
N LEU A 87 4.56 -25.61 -2.98
CA LEU A 87 3.20 -25.90 -2.63
C LEU A 87 3.04 -27.30 -2.04
N ARG A 88 2.53 -27.35 -0.82
CA ARG A 88 1.98 -28.58 -0.25
C ARG A 88 0.48 -28.63 -0.51
N VAL A 89 0.04 -29.73 -1.12
CA VAL A 89 -1.36 -29.98 -1.47
C VAL A 89 -1.87 -31.15 -0.64
N ASP A 90 -2.82 -30.86 0.28
CA ASP A 90 -3.48 -31.85 1.07
C ASP A 90 -4.95 -31.97 0.61
N THR A 91 -5.43 -33.20 0.44
CA THR A 91 -6.83 -33.48 0.11
C THR A 91 -7.52 -34.17 1.29
N TYR A 92 -8.77 -33.80 1.54
CA TYR A 92 -9.54 -34.35 2.64
C TYR A 92 -11.04 -34.36 2.31
N ARG A 93 -11.82 -35.01 3.15
CA ARG A 93 -13.28 -35.07 3.00
C ARG A 93 -13.89 -33.74 3.38
N ALA A 94 -14.73 -33.20 2.50
CA ALA A 94 -15.48 -32.00 2.80
C ALA A 94 -16.43 -32.26 3.97
N SER A 95 -16.51 -31.33 4.93
CA SER A 95 -17.46 -31.37 6.04
C SER A 95 -18.62 -30.42 5.72
N GLY A 96 -19.85 -30.93 5.65
CA GLY A 96 -21.03 -30.09 5.42
C GLY A 96 -22.30 -30.90 5.18
N ALA A 97 -23.44 -30.22 5.13
CA ALA A 97 -24.73 -30.80 4.77
C ALA A 97 -24.74 -31.17 3.28
N GLY A 98 -24.31 -32.38 2.98
CA GLY A 98 -24.28 -32.90 1.60
C GLY A 98 -24.65 -34.38 1.62
N GLY A 99 -25.24 -34.85 0.54
CA GLY A 99 -25.65 -36.23 0.39
C GLY A 99 -24.47 -37.24 0.41
N GLN A 100 -24.74 -38.50 0.17
CA GLN A 100 -23.80 -39.62 0.24
C GLN A 100 -22.48 -39.43 -0.53
N HIS A 101 -22.46 -38.58 -1.59
CA HIS A 101 -21.30 -38.29 -2.40
C HIS A 101 -20.27 -37.40 -1.68
N VAL A 102 -20.70 -36.40 -0.89
CA VAL A 102 -19.82 -35.50 -0.12
C VAL A 102 -19.07 -36.22 0.97
N ASN A 103 -19.70 -37.24 1.55
CA ASN A 103 -19.13 -38.02 2.66
C ASN A 103 -18.17 -39.15 2.24
N LYS A 104 -18.10 -39.47 0.94
CA LYS A 104 -17.29 -40.59 0.42
C LYS A 104 -16.07 -40.14 -0.43
N THR A 105 -16.05 -38.91 -0.90
CA THR A 105 -14.98 -38.41 -1.79
C THR A 105 -14.15 -37.32 -1.12
N ASP A 106 -12.82 -37.42 -1.23
CA ASP A 106 -11.88 -36.39 -0.76
C ASP A 106 -11.86 -35.20 -1.77
N SER A 107 -12.97 -34.42 -1.76
CA SER A 107 -13.16 -33.30 -2.68
C SER A 107 -12.59 -31.98 -2.17
N ALA A 108 -12.39 -31.85 -0.86
CA ALA A 108 -11.81 -30.65 -0.26
C ALA A 108 -10.28 -30.62 -0.47
N VAL A 109 -9.77 -29.42 -0.74
CA VAL A 109 -8.35 -29.18 -0.99
C VAL A 109 -7.83 -28.09 -0.07
N ARG A 110 -6.71 -28.38 0.58
CA ARG A 110 -5.91 -27.43 1.34
C ARG A 110 -4.58 -27.20 0.62
N LEU A 111 -4.27 -25.97 0.33
CA LEU A 111 -2.98 -25.56 -0.22
C LEU A 111 -2.20 -24.79 0.85
N THR A 112 -0.96 -25.22 1.07
CA THR A 112 -0.04 -24.53 1.97
C THR A 112 1.17 -24.06 1.15
N HIS A 113 1.42 -22.77 1.16
CA HIS A 113 2.64 -22.21 0.58
C HIS A 113 3.75 -22.29 1.64
N ILE A 114 4.73 -23.16 1.39
CA ILE A 114 5.76 -23.53 2.37
C ILE A 114 6.60 -22.31 2.82
N PRO A 115 7.09 -21.44 1.90
CA PRO A 115 7.95 -20.32 2.29
C PRO A 115 7.27 -19.30 3.18
N THR A 116 5.99 -18.98 2.92
CA THR A 116 5.25 -17.95 3.67
C THR A 116 4.35 -18.51 4.77
N GLY A 117 4.11 -19.83 4.77
CA GLY A 117 3.19 -20.47 5.70
C GLY A 117 1.70 -20.16 5.46
N VAL A 118 1.37 -19.50 4.35
CA VAL A 118 -0.02 -19.15 4.00
C VAL A 118 -0.79 -20.39 3.64
N VAL A 119 -1.94 -20.59 4.29
CA VAL A 119 -2.84 -21.73 4.06
C VAL A 119 -4.15 -21.23 3.48
N VAL A 120 -4.64 -21.96 2.47
CA VAL A 120 -5.95 -21.73 1.85
C VAL A 120 -6.67 -23.06 1.69
N GLU A 121 -7.95 -23.07 2.03
CA GLU A 121 -8.82 -24.25 1.93
C GLU A 121 -10.00 -23.95 0.99
N CYS A 122 -10.39 -24.95 0.20
CA CYS A 122 -11.57 -24.85 -0.65
C CYS A 122 -12.31 -26.19 -0.66
N GLN A 123 -13.60 -26.16 -0.28
CA GLN A 123 -14.47 -27.33 -0.24
C GLN A 123 -15.85 -27.10 -0.88
N ASP A 124 -16.02 -25.95 -1.56
CA ASP A 124 -17.33 -25.49 -2.02
C ASP A 124 -17.90 -26.30 -3.18
N LEU A 125 -17.04 -26.96 -3.93
CA LEU A 125 -17.43 -27.66 -5.14
C LEU A 125 -17.29 -29.18 -4.98
N PRO A 126 -18.11 -29.97 -5.66
CA PRO A 126 -18.04 -31.44 -5.59
C PRO A 126 -16.81 -32.02 -6.31
N SER A 127 -16.07 -31.22 -7.05
CA SER A 127 -14.90 -31.63 -7.84
C SER A 127 -13.61 -31.16 -7.20
N GLN A 128 -12.71 -32.09 -6.85
CA GLN A 128 -11.37 -31.82 -6.33
C GLN A 128 -10.55 -30.90 -7.24
N HIS A 129 -10.59 -31.13 -8.57
CA HIS A 129 -9.84 -30.29 -9.53
C HIS A 129 -10.34 -28.86 -9.54
N LYS A 130 -11.67 -28.65 -9.45
CA LYS A 130 -12.24 -27.30 -9.39
C LYS A 130 -11.92 -26.61 -8.07
N ASN A 131 -11.94 -27.33 -6.96
CA ASN A 131 -11.53 -26.82 -5.66
C ASN A 131 -10.05 -26.46 -5.65
N LYS A 132 -9.17 -27.29 -6.26
CA LYS A 132 -7.74 -26.98 -6.38
C LYS A 132 -7.50 -25.72 -7.21
N ALA A 133 -8.17 -25.56 -8.35
CA ALA A 133 -8.04 -24.35 -9.17
C ALA A 133 -8.51 -23.10 -8.43
N LYS A 134 -9.64 -23.18 -7.72
CA LYS A 134 -10.15 -22.09 -6.89
C LYS A 134 -9.22 -21.76 -5.72
N ALA A 135 -8.72 -22.77 -5.02
CA ALA A 135 -7.76 -22.58 -3.94
C ALA A 135 -6.45 -21.95 -4.43
N MET A 136 -5.98 -22.30 -5.64
CA MET A 136 -4.81 -21.69 -6.25
C MET A 136 -5.03 -20.20 -6.53
N ALA A 137 -6.16 -19.83 -7.12
CA ALA A 137 -6.49 -18.43 -7.36
C ALA A 137 -6.61 -17.62 -6.05
N LEU A 138 -7.20 -18.20 -5.00
CA LEU A 138 -7.28 -17.58 -3.69
C LEU A 138 -5.90 -17.43 -3.02
N LEU A 139 -5.02 -18.41 -3.19
CA LEU A 139 -3.66 -18.36 -2.66
C LEU A 139 -2.85 -17.25 -3.32
N LEU A 140 -2.90 -17.15 -4.66
CA LEU A 140 -2.26 -16.07 -5.42
C LEU A 140 -2.75 -14.69 -4.95
N ALA A 141 -4.06 -14.52 -4.82
CA ALA A 141 -4.65 -13.26 -4.37
C ALA A 141 -4.18 -12.91 -2.94
N LYS A 142 -4.10 -13.91 -2.05
CA LYS A 142 -3.67 -13.70 -0.65
C LYS A 142 -2.18 -13.39 -0.55
N LEU A 143 -1.33 -14.03 -1.35
CA LEU A 143 0.11 -13.71 -1.40
C LEU A 143 0.33 -12.30 -1.93
N LYS A 144 -0.34 -11.94 -3.03
CA LYS A 144 -0.27 -10.58 -3.59
C LYS A 144 -0.74 -9.52 -2.58
N GLN A 145 -1.81 -9.81 -1.82
CA GLN A 145 -2.28 -8.90 -0.78
C GLN A 145 -1.26 -8.73 0.35
N ASN A 146 -0.63 -9.82 0.79
CA ASN A 146 0.41 -9.74 1.82
C ASN A 146 1.60 -8.89 1.37
N GLU A 147 2.07 -9.03 0.13
CA GLU A 147 3.15 -8.20 -0.41
C GLU A 147 2.76 -6.71 -0.47
N ILE A 148 1.52 -6.42 -0.88
CA ILE A 148 1.00 -5.05 -0.89
C ILE A 148 0.95 -4.49 0.55
N ASP A 149 0.49 -5.26 1.52
CA ASP A 149 0.38 -4.85 2.91
C ASP A 149 1.77 -4.62 3.54
N GLU A 150 2.76 -5.46 3.24
CA GLU A 150 4.15 -5.27 3.65
C GLU A 150 4.75 -4.00 3.06
N GLN A 151 4.55 -3.77 1.76
CA GLN A 151 5.01 -2.56 1.08
C GLN A 151 4.37 -1.30 1.67
N GLN A 152 3.06 -1.32 1.89
CA GLN A 152 2.34 -0.19 2.52
C GLN A 152 2.81 0.06 3.95
N SER A 153 3.05 -0.99 4.73
CA SER A 153 3.58 -0.89 6.09
C SER A 153 4.98 -0.27 6.12
N SER A 154 5.85 -0.68 5.19
CA SER A 154 7.19 -0.09 5.04
C SER A 154 7.13 1.40 4.70
N ILE A 155 6.34 1.77 3.70
CA ILE A 155 6.13 3.17 3.30
C ILE A 155 5.54 3.99 4.47
N ALA A 156 4.58 3.44 5.20
CA ALA A 156 3.97 4.12 6.34
C ALA A 156 4.97 4.37 7.48
N SER A 157 5.86 3.41 7.74
CA SER A 157 6.92 3.55 8.74
C SER A 157 7.97 4.59 8.33
N GLU A 158 8.42 4.58 7.08
CA GLU A 158 9.33 5.59 6.54
C GLU A 158 8.70 6.98 6.60
N ARG A 159 7.44 7.11 6.17
CA ARG A 159 6.71 8.37 6.27
C ARG A 159 6.63 8.87 7.71
N LYS A 160 6.38 7.99 8.68
CA LYS A 160 6.30 8.34 10.10
C LYS A 160 7.63 8.89 10.63
N ILE A 161 8.75 8.31 10.20
CA ILE A 161 10.10 8.79 10.57
C ILE A 161 10.37 10.18 9.97
N LEU A 162 10.03 10.37 8.69
CA LEU A 162 10.30 11.62 7.97
C LEU A 162 9.42 12.80 8.46
N VAL A 163 8.18 12.53 8.83
CA VAL A 163 7.23 13.58 9.26
C VAL A 163 7.57 14.13 10.64
N GLY A 164 8.12 13.34 11.55
CA GLY A 164 8.44 13.76 12.91
C GLY A 164 7.23 14.38 13.66
N THR A 165 7.42 14.74 14.89
CA THR A 165 6.48 15.59 15.63
C THR A 165 6.91 17.04 15.43
N GLY A 166 6.05 17.89 14.86
CA GLY A 166 6.31 19.34 14.76
C GLY A 166 6.30 20.07 16.11
N ASP A 167 6.35 19.34 17.22
CA ASP A 167 6.39 19.87 18.56
C ASP A 167 7.74 20.49 18.90
N ARG A 168 7.67 21.59 19.69
CA ARG A 168 8.84 22.34 20.19
C ARG A 168 9.49 21.63 21.36
#